data_a0c6cbe08f32cecd8cb152bac433c9f4
#
_entry.id   a0c6cbe08f32cecd8cb152bac433c9f4
#
_cell.length_a   1.000
_cell.length_b   1.000
_cell.length_c   1.000
_cell.angle_alpha   90.00
_cell.angle_beta   90.00
_cell.angle_gamma   90.00
#
_symmetry.space_group_name_H-M   'P 1'
#
loop_
_entity.id
_entity.type
_entity.pdbx_description
1 polymer ?
#
loop_
_entity_poly.entity_id
_entity_poly.type
_entity_poly.pdbx_seq_one_letter_code
_entity_poly.pdbx_strand_id
1 'polypeptide(L)'
;MRVRMLAAGLVGLALAGAGCKKGSGEAVVQVDTLQLAAFSPLPEVMVSQANPVTDAKIDLGRRLFFETQLSAGNNISCNSCHALSAFGADTGAVSIGHQGKKGGRNSPTVYNAAGHIAQFWDGRAADVEAQALGPILNPVEMAMPAAPQVMGRLRGNAEYRALFAAAFPGERNPLTYENLGRAIGAFER
;
A
#
# COMPACT_ATOMS: atom_id res chain seq x y z
N MET A 1 38.71 69.48 -62.64
CA MET A 1 38.74 68.69 -61.36
C MET A 1 37.41 67.91 -61.31
N ARG A 2 37.41 66.57 -61.59
CA ARG A 2 36.22 65.72 -61.56
C ARG A 2 36.26 64.87 -60.28
N VAL A 3 35.30 65.08 -59.37
CA VAL A 3 35.13 64.31 -58.17
C VAL A 3 34.29 63.09 -58.53
N ARG A 4 34.88 61.88 -58.36
CA ARG A 4 34.16 60.59 -58.48
C ARG A 4 33.54 60.26 -57.10
N MET A 5 32.21 60.18 -57.06
CA MET A 5 31.49 59.61 -55.91
C MET A 5 31.54 58.09 -56.01
N LEU A 6 32.06 57.48 -54.98
CA LEU A 6 32.00 56.04 -54.76
C LEU A 6 30.66 55.73 -54.09
N ALA A 7 29.85 54.91 -54.72
CA ALA A 7 28.63 54.36 -54.10
C ALA A 7 29.00 53.16 -53.25
N ALA A 8 28.70 53.23 -51.96
CA ALA A 8 28.83 52.13 -51.01
C ALA A 8 27.57 51.26 -51.09
N GLY A 9 27.72 50.03 -51.58
CA GLY A 9 26.65 49.03 -51.61
C GLY A 9 26.45 48.46 -50.17
N LEU A 10 25.25 48.60 -49.63
CA LEU A 10 24.80 47.90 -48.44
C LEU A 10 24.40 46.46 -48.85
N VAL A 11 25.17 45.48 -48.39
CA VAL A 11 24.81 44.05 -48.43
C VAL A 11 23.90 43.79 -47.25
N GLY A 12 22.61 43.63 -47.51
CA GLY A 12 21.64 43.22 -46.49
C GLY A 12 21.78 41.72 -46.21
N LEU A 13 22.22 41.38 -45.00
CA LEU A 13 22.27 40.01 -44.49
C LEU A 13 20.86 39.60 -44.05
N ALA A 14 20.18 38.82 -44.88
CA ALA A 14 18.90 38.18 -44.51
C ALA A 14 19.15 37.06 -43.51
N LEU A 15 18.87 37.29 -42.21
CA LEU A 15 18.79 36.21 -41.24
C LEU A 15 17.53 35.40 -41.49
N ALA A 16 17.71 34.23 -42.09
CA ALA A 16 16.67 33.20 -42.16
C ALA A 16 16.47 32.63 -40.75
N GLY A 17 15.46 33.09 -40.05
CA GLY A 17 15.01 32.49 -38.80
C GLY A 17 14.47 31.10 -39.05
N ALA A 18 15.23 30.06 -38.68
CA ALA A 18 14.75 28.71 -38.60
C ALA A 18 13.79 28.61 -37.40
N GLY A 19 12.52 28.90 -37.62
CA GLY A 19 11.46 28.67 -36.66
C GLY A 19 11.31 27.16 -36.42
N CYS A 20 11.71 26.68 -35.28
CA CYS A 20 11.34 25.35 -34.81
C CYS A 20 9.81 25.27 -34.77
N LYS A 21 9.19 24.62 -35.75
CA LYS A 21 7.80 24.19 -35.66
C LYS A 21 7.70 23.22 -34.48
N LYS A 22 7.16 23.68 -33.35
CA LYS A 22 6.62 22.80 -32.32
C LYS A 22 5.48 22.01 -32.97
N GLY A 23 5.77 20.81 -33.40
CA GLY A 23 4.77 19.83 -33.74
C GLY A 23 4.04 19.44 -32.46
N SER A 24 2.89 20.04 -32.21
CA SER A 24 1.94 19.60 -31.18
C SER A 24 1.12 18.41 -31.70
N GLY A 25 1.77 17.41 -32.21
CA GLY A 25 1.17 16.11 -32.42
C GLY A 25 1.47 15.26 -31.19
N GLU A 26 0.50 15.07 -30.32
CA GLU A 26 0.57 13.95 -29.37
C GLU A 26 0.84 12.70 -30.21
N ALA A 27 1.99 12.08 -29.99
CA ALA A 27 2.29 10.80 -30.62
C ALA A 27 1.31 9.79 -30.02
N VAL A 28 0.26 9.46 -30.79
CA VAL A 28 -0.66 8.38 -30.41
C VAL A 28 0.16 7.10 -30.46
N VAL A 29 0.54 6.60 -29.29
CA VAL A 29 1.21 5.31 -29.17
C VAL A 29 0.19 4.24 -29.59
N GLN A 30 0.41 3.63 -30.75
CA GLN A 30 -0.35 2.47 -31.19
C GLN A 30 0.08 1.28 -30.36
N VAL A 31 -0.75 0.88 -29.40
CA VAL A 31 -0.48 -0.32 -28.58
C VAL A 31 -1.12 -1.51 -29.28
N ASP A 32 -0.31 -2.53 -29.57
CA ASP A 32 -0.81 -3.79 -30.10
C ASP A 32 -1.67 -4.49 -29.04
N THR A 33 -2.93 -4.69 -29.34
CA THR A 33 -3.89 -5.34 -28.44
C THR A 33 -3.49 -6.78 -28.08
N LEU A 34 -2.72 -7.47 -28.94
CA LEU A 34 -2.17 -8.79 -28.63
C LEU A 34 -1.10 -8.72 -27.53
N GLN A 35 -0.32 -7.64 -27.49
CA GLN A 35 0.65 -7.42 -26.41
C GLN A 35 -0.03 -7.08 -25.08
N LEU A 36 -1.23 -6.49 -25.11
CA LEU A 36 -2.04 -6.21 -23.94
C LEU A 36 -2.73 -7.46 -23.38
N ALA A 37 -2.80 -8.56 -24.10
CA ALA A 37 -3.45 -9.79 -23.64
C ALA A 37 -2.84 -10.38 -22.36
N ALA A 38 -1.57 -10.05 -22.08
CA ALA A 38 -0.88 -10.43 -20.84
C ALA A 38 -1.25 -9.53 -19.64
N PHE A 39 -1.94 -8.41 -19.88
CA PHE A 39 -2.33 -7.45 -18.85
C PHE A 39 -3.86 -7.46 -18.70
N SER A 40 -4.32 -7.57 -17.48
CA SER A 40 -5.73 -7.46 -17.13
C SER A 40 -5.91 -6.36 -16.08
N PRO A 41 -7.04 -5.64 -16.08
CA PRO A 41 -7.38 -4.79 -14.95
C PRO A 41 -7.34 -5.58 -13.65
N LEU A 42 -6.89 -4.96 -12.56
CA LEU A 42 -6.99 -5.58 -11.25
C LEU A 42 -8.47 -5.85 -10.94
N PRO A 43 -8.79 -7.00 -10.30
CA PRO A 43 -10.15 -7.25 -9.87
C PRO A 43 -10.54 -6.24 -8.79
N GLU A 44 -11.83 -5.96 -8.66
CA GLU A 44 -12.37 -5.08 -7.62
C GLU A 44 -12.04 -5.60 -6.21
N VAL A 45 -12.02 -6.93 -6.04
CA VAL A 45 -11.63 -7.59 -4.80
C VAL A 45 -10.72 -8.78 -5.11
N MET A 46 -9.63 -8.92 -4.39
CA MET A 46 -8.72 -10.08 -4.46
C MET A 46 -9.35 -11.25 -3.69
N VAL A 47 -10.20 -12.04 -4.35
CA VAL A 47 -10.94 -13.14 -3.71
C VAL A 47 -10.02 -14.22 -3.13
N SER A 48 -10.40 -14.78 -1.99
CA SER A 48 -9.77 -15.96 -1.38
C SER A 48 -10.83 -16.98 -1.01
N GLN A 49 -10.69 -18.20 -1.49
CA GLN A 49 -11.59 -19.31 -1.11
C GLN A 49 -11.39 -19.71 0.36
N ALA A 50 -10.17 -19.62 0.88
CA ALA A 50 -9.84 -19.93 2.27
C ALA A 50 -10.35 -18.86 3.25
N ASN A 51 -10.52 -17.64 2.77
CA ASN A 51 -11.04 -16.53 3.57
C ASN A 51 -12.00 -15.66 2.74
N PRO A 52 -13.22 -16.14 2.47
CA PRO A 52 -14.22 -15.36 1.75
C PRO A 52 -14.47 -14.02 2.43
N VAL A 53 -14.43 -12.96 1.64
CA VAL A 53 -14.64 -11.59 2.10
C VAL A 53 -16.12 -11.38 2.44
N THR A 54 -16.40 -10.76 3.58
CA THR A 54 -17.76 -10.34 4.00
C THR A 54 -17.68 -8.97 4.65
N ASP A 55 -18.76 -8.20 4.60
CA ASP A 55 -18.81 -6.85 5.19
C ASP A 55 -18.42 -6.86 6.67
N ALA A 56 -18.86 -7.88 7.42
CA ALA A 56 -18.53 -8.02 8.84
C ALA A 56 -17.03 -8.25 9.06
N LYS A 57 -16.34 -9.02 8.19
CA LYS A 57 -14.88 -9.19 8.25
C LYS A 57 -14.15 -7.91 7.85
N ILE A 58 -14.63 -7.21 6.81
CA ILE A 58 -14.06 -5.92 6.39
C ILE A 58 -14.17 -4.91 7.54
N ASP A 59 -15.34 -4.78 8.18
CA ASP A 59 -15.52 -3.83 9.28
C ASP A 59 -14.64 -4.16 10.49
N LEU A 60 -14.57 -5.43 10.89
CA LEU A 60 -13.66 -5.88 11.92
C LEU A 60 -12.19 -5.63 11.54
N GLY A 61 -11.80 -6.01 10.33
CA GLY A 61 -10.43 -5.84 9.83
C GLY A 61 -10.01 -4.39 9.78
N ARG A 62 -10.89 -3.50 9.30
CA ARG A 62 -10.66 -2.05 9.32
C ARG A 62 -10.41 -1.54 10.73
N ARG A 63 -11.22 -1.92 11.71
CA ARG A 63 -11.02 -1.52 13.10
C ARG A 63 -9.70 -2.04 13.67
N LEU A 64 -9.35 -3.30 13.39
CA LEU A 64 -8.09 -3.90 13.82
C LEU A 64 -6.87 -3.24 13.17
N PHE A 65 -6.97 -2.82 11.91
CA PHE A 65 -5.91 -2.12 11.19
C PHE A 65 -5.52 -0.78 11.85
N PHE A 66 -6.49 -0.11 12.48
CA PHE A 66 -6.28 1.13 13.23
C PHE A 66 -6.11 0.93 14.74
N GLU A 67 -6.19 -0.31 15.24
CA GLU A 67 -6.21 -0.60 16.68
C GLU A 67 -4.82 -0.55 17.29
N THR A 68 -4.60 0.40 18.18
CA THR A 68 -3.31 0.57 18.89
C THR A 68 -3.10 -0.40 20.03
N GLN A 69 -4.18 -0.99 20.60
CA GLN A 69 -4.07 -2.02 21.63
C GLN A 69 -3.36 -3.29 21.14
N LEU A 70 -3.17 -3.44 19.83
CA LEU A 70 -2.38 -4.51 19.22
C LEU A 70 -0.87 -4.30 19.38
N SER A 71 -0.41 -3.18 19.95
CA SER A 71 0.99 -2.93 20.27
C SER A 71 1.26 -2.90 21.78
N ALA A 72 2.48 -3.25 22.17
CA ALA A 72 2.88 -3.29 23.59
C ALA A 72 2.68 -1.95 24.31
N GLY A 73 2.96 -0.85 23.61
CA GLY A 73 2.81 0.52 24.10
C GLY A 73 1.41 1.13 23.94
N ASN A 74 0.45 0.43 23.32
CA ASN A 74 -0.87 0.95 22.95
C ASN A 74 -0.81 2.23 22.08
N ASN A 75 0.18 2.36 21.24
CA ASN A 75 0.47 3.58 20.47
C ASN A 75 0.86 3.34 19.00
N ILE A 76 0.90 2.09 18.56
CA ILE A 76 1.23 1.70 17.20
C ILE A 76 0.12 0.80 16.65
N SER A 77 -0.35 1.09 15.45
CA SER A 77 -1.29 0.29 14.68
C SER A 77 -0.70 -0.02 13.30
N CYS A 78 -1.36 -0.83 12.48
CA CYS A 78 -0.92 -1.08 11.09
C CYS A 78 -0.82 0.24 10.32
N ASN A 79 -1.80 1.14 10.49
CA ASN A 79 -1.82 2.45 9.85
C ASN A 79 -0.63 3.35 10.26
N SER A 80 0.07 3.06 11.37
CA SER A 80 1.25 3.84 11.78
C SER A 80 2.41 3.69 10.79
N CYS A 81 2.54 2.51 10.15
CA CYS A 81 3.58 2.20 9.18
C CYS A 81 3.03 2.03 7.75
N HIS A 82 1.71 1.89 7.62
CA HIS A 82 1.01 1.71 6.36
C HIS A 82 -0.13 2.73 6.24
N ALA A 83 0.24 4.03 6.31
CA ALA A 83 -0.74 5.11 6.32
C ALA A 83 -1.58 5.11 5.03
N LEU A 84 -2.88 4.83 5.15
CA LEU A 84 -3.78 4.79 3.98
C LEU A 84 -3.85 6.14 3.27
N SER A 85 -3.67 7.25 3.98
CA SER A 85 -3.58 8.61 3.40
C SER A 85 -2.26 8.86 2.64
N ALA A 86 -1.26 7.96 2.77
CA ALA A 86 0.05 8.03 2.12
C ALA A 86 0.30 6.76 1.30
N PHE A 87 -0.68 6.38 0.48
CA PHE A 87 -0.62 5.21 -0.42
C PHE A 87 -0.47 3.86 0.30
N GLY A 88 -0.87 3.76 1.58
CA GLY A 88 -0.76 2.53 2.37
C GLY A 88 0.68 2.11 2.67
N ALA A 89 1.63 3.03 2.60
CA ALA A 89 3.06 2.81 2.82
C ALA A 89 3.61 3.77 3.88
N ASP A 90 4.84 3.52 4.35
CA ASP A 90 5.58 4.50 5.13
C ASP A 90 6.26 5.50 4.19
N THR A 91 6.26 6.77 4.59
CA THR A 91 6.96 7.86 3.87
C THR A 91 8.47 7.89 4.18
N GLY A 92 8.90 7.19 5.23
CA GLY A 92 10.31 7.04 5.61
C GLY A 92 10.99 5.87 4.90
N ALA A 93 12.31 5.86 4.87
CA ALA A 93 13.09 4.74 4.33
C ALA A 93 12.85 3.45 5.13
N VAL A 94 12.59 3.56 6.42
CA VAL A 94 12.21 2.48 7.34
C VAL A 94 11.24 3.02 8.38
N SER A 95 10.32 2.18 8.84
CA SER A 95 9.35 2.56 9.87
C SER A 95 9.97 2.63 11.26
N ILE A 96 9.34 3.46 12.10
CA ILE A 96 9.69 3.59 13.51
C ILE A 96 8.65 2.80 14.33
N GLY A 97 9.10 1.76 14.98
CA GLY A 97 8.27 0.90 15.80
C GLY A 97 8.40 1.15 17.29
N HIS A 98 8.19 0.09 18.08
CA HIS A 98 8.14 0.13 19.56
C HIS A 98 9.38 0.78 20.16
N GLN A 99 9.17 1.75 21.04
CA GLN A 99 10.23 2.52 21.72
C GLN A 99 11.22 3.20 20.77
N GLY A 100 10.77 3.63 19.59
CA GLY A 100 11.61 4.31 18.61
C GLY A 100 12.58 3.40 17.85
N LYS A 101 12.44 2.08 17.96
CA LYS A 101 13.26 1.13 17.21
C LYS A 101 12.98 1.26 15.71
N LYS A 102 14.03 1.18 14.91
CA LYS A 102 13.91 1.27 13.45
C LYS A 102 13.76 -0.10 12.83
N GLY A 103 12.83 -0.25 11.89
CA GLY A 103 12.71 -1.41 11.03
C GLY A 103 13.96 -1.63 10.16
N GLY A 104 14.15 -2.84 9.69
CA GLY A 104 15.28 -3.18 8.81
C GLY A 104 15.02 -2.94 7.33
N ARG A 105 13.77 -2.71 6.96
CA ARG A 105 13.31 -2.54 5.57
C ARG A 105 12.21 -1.50 5.50
N ASN A 106 11.97 -0.94 4.31
CA ASN A 106 10.81 -0.09 4.06
C ASN A 106 9.51 -0.89 4.22
N SER A 107 8.47 -0.23 4.76
CA SER A 107 7.12 -0.79 4.79
C SER A 107 6.45 -0.54 3.44
N PRO A 108 6.22 -1.59 2.62
CA PRO A 108 5.60 -1.45 1.30
C PRO A 108 4.13 -1.08 1.44
N THR A 109 3.52 -0.70 0.33
CA THR A 109 2.07 -0.46 0.30
C THR A 109 1.28 -1.71 0.67
N VAL A 110 0.18 -1.53 1.40
CA VAL A 110 -0.85 -2.56 1.63
C VAL A 110 -1.90 -2.57 0.51
N TYR A 111 -1.94 -1.53 -0.34
CA TYR A 111 -2.86 -1.50 -1.47
C TYR A 111 -2.52 -2.58 -2.48
N ASN A 112 -3.52 -3.37 -2.84
CA ASN A 112 -3.40 -4.52 -3.72
C ASN A 112 -2.40 -5.60 -3.24
N ALA A 113 -1.96 -5.56 -1.99
CA ALA A 113 -0.98 -6.51 -1.45
C ALA A 113 -1.47 -7.96 -1.54
N ALA A 114 -2.77 -8.20 -1.43
CA ALA A 114 -3.36 -9.53 -1.59
C ALA A 114 -3.18 -10.15 -3.01
N GLY A 115 -2.83 -9.34 -4.01
CA GLY A 115 -2.48 -9.79 -5.35
C GLY A 115 -1.01 -10.22 -5.52
N HIS A 116 -0.16 -10.04 -4.52
CA HIS A 116 1.24 -10.47 -4.58
C HIS A 116 1.36 -11.98 -4.40
N ILE A 117 2.40 -12.56 -5.00
CA ILE A 117 2.70 -14.01 -4.91
C ILE A 117 2.97 -14.44 -3.47
N ALA A 118 3.60 -13.59 -2.67
CA ALA A 118 3.89 -13.77 -1.26
C ALA A 118 4.10 -12.41 -0.59
N GLN A 119 4.04 -12.37 0.73
CA GLN A 119 4.14 -11.15 1.52
C GLN A 119 5.50 -11.00 2.20
N PHE A 120 5.81 -9.78 2.63
CA PHE A 120 7.14 -9.30 3.00
C PHE A 120 8.13 -9.30 1.82
N TRP A 121 9.20 -8.53 1.93
CA TRP A 121 10.26 -8.43 0.92
C TRP A 121 10.99 -9.75 0.63
N ASP A 122 10.91 -10.70 1.53
CA ASP A 122 11.56 -12.02 1.45
C ASP A 122 10.57 -13.16 1.22
N GLY A 123 9.28 -12.87 1.05
CA GLY A 123 8.26 -13.86 0.72
C GLY A 123 7.92 -14.85 1.86
N ARG A 124 8.27 -14.52 3.13
CA ARG A 124 8.12 -15.46 4.25
C ARG A 124 6.69 -15.70 4.71
N ALA A 125 5.72 -14.92 4.25
CA ALA A 125 4.29 -15.16 4.50
C ALA A 125 3.56 -15.42 3.17
N ALA A 126 2.70 -16.43 3.16
CA ALA A 126 2.04 -16.90 1.95
C ALA A 126 0.95 -15.93 1.45
N ASP A 127 0.30 -15.22 2.36
CA ASP A 127 -0.83 -14.34 2.09
C ASP A 127 -0.89 -13.16 3.07
N VAL A 128 -1.82 -12.24 2.85
CA VAL A 128 -2.00 -11.06 3.70
C VAL A 128 -2.48 -11.42 5.10
N GLU A 129 -3.23 -12.50 5.25
CA GLU A 129 -3.72 -13.02 6.53
C GLU A 129 -2.55 -13.47 7.44
N ALA A 130 -1.62 -14.23 6.88
CA ALA A 130 -0.42 -14.66 7.59
C ALA A 130 0.54 -13.49 7.85
N GLN A 131 0.64 -12.56 6.91
CA GLN A 131 1.47 -11.36 7.06
C GLN A 131 1.00 -10.51 8.23
N ALA A 132 -0.31 -10.23 8.35
CA ALA A 132 -0.89 -9.34 9.35
C ALA A 132 -0.56 -9.75 10.81
N LEU A 133 -0.29 -11.03 11.05
CA LEU A 133 0.05 -11.55 12.37
C LEU A 133 1.50 -11.25 12.79
N GLY A 134 2.42 -11.17 11.83
CA GLY A 134 3.86 -11.04 12.10
C GLY A 134 4.24 -9.77 12.86
N PRO A 135 3.90 -8.57 12.37
CA PRO A 135 4.25 -7.28 12.96
C PRO A 135 3.80 -7.11 14.41
N ILE A 136 2.66 -7.68 14.77
CA ILE A 136 2.08 -7.57 16.11
C ILE A 136 3.04 -8.13 17.17
N LEU A 137 3.69 -9.26 16.89
CA LEU A 137 4.61 -9.93 17.80
C LEU A 137 6.08 -9.54 17.57
N ASN A 138 6.39 -8.79 16.51
CA ASN A 138 7.76 -8.40 16.23
C ASN A 138 8.26 -7.38 17.26
N PRO A 139 9.36 -7.67 17.99
CA PRO A 139 9.85 -6.81 19.08
C PRO A 139 10.38 -5.45 18.61
N VAL A 140 10.58 -5.26 17.30
CA VAL A 140 10.98 -3.98 16.71
C VAL A 140 9.74 -3.18 16.28
N GLU A 141 8.65 -3.83 15.86
CA GLU A 141 7.46 -3.21 15.30
C GLU A 141 6.41 -2.93 16.40
N MET A 142 5.47 -3.84 16.67
CA MET A 142 4.40 -3.64 17.65
C MET A 142 4.70 -4.26 19.02
N ALA A 143 5.63 -5.21 19.09
CA ALA A 143 6.25 -5.78 20.29
C ALA A 143 5.31 -6.45 21.31
N MET A 144 4.17 -6.95 20.91
CA MET A 144 3.36 -7.77 21.81
C MET A 144 4.11 -9.05 22.20
N PRO A 145 4.10 -9.44 23.48
CA PRO A 145 4.89 -10.58 23.96
C PRO A 145 4.48 -11.91 23.34
N ALA A 146 3.18 -12.12 23.16
CA ALA A 146 2.63 -13.32 22.54
C ALA A 146 1.15 -13.14 22.14
N ALA A 147 0.63 -14.00 21.26
CA ALA A 147 -0.75 -13.99 20.80
C ALA A 147 -1.81 -14.06 21.95
N PRO A 148 -1.63 -14.85 23.02
CA PRO A 148 -2.58 -14.85 24.12
C PRO A 148 -2.81 -13.49 24.78
N GLN A 149 -1.76 -12.66 24.89
CA GLN A 149 -1.88 -11.31 25.45
C GLN A 149 -2.63 -10.37 24.51
N VAL A 150 -2.40 -10.47 23.20
CA VAL A 150 -3.18 -9.75 22.17
C VAL A 150 -4.66 -10.08 22.33
N MET A 151 -4.99 -11.37 22.31
CA MET A 151 -6.36 -11.85 22.40
C MET A 151 -7.00 -11.54 23.76
N GLY A 152 -6.20 -11.50 24.82
CA GLY A 152 -6.66 -11.08 26.16
C GLY A 152 -7.16 -9.64 26.17
N ARG A 153 -6.44 -8.72 25.53
CA ARG A 153 -6.84 -7.30 25.41
C ARG A 153 -8.16 -7.17 24.65
N LEU A 154 -8.27 -7.80 23.48
CA LEU A 154 -9.48 -7.74 22.65
C LEU A 154 -10.67 -8.40 23.36
N ARG A 155 -10.45 -9.51 24.07
CA ARG A 155 -11.49 -10.21 24.83
C ARG A 155 -12.05 -9.36 25.97
N GLY A 156 -11.25 -8.48 26.56
CA GLY A 156 -11.69 -7.51 27.55
C GLY A 156 -12.70 -6.49 27.03
N ASN A 157 -12.72 -6.24 25.72
CA ASN A 157 -13.61 -5.28 25.07
C ASN A 157 -14.88 -5.97 24.53
N ALA A 158 -16.07 -5.56 25.02
CA ALA A 158 -17.34 -6.12 24.59
C ALA A 158 -17.63 -5.91 23.10
N GLU A 159 -17.19 -4.78 22.56
CA GLU A 159 -17.37 -4.45 21.14
C GLU A 159 -16.59 -5.44 20.27
N TYR A 160 -15.32 -5.74 20.56
CA TYR A 160 -14.56 -6.73 19.81
C TYR A 160 -15.16 -8.13 19.91
N ARG A 161 -15.68 -8.53 21.06
CA ARG A 161 -16.37 -9.82 21.18
C ARG A 161 -17.56 -9.92 20.22
N ALA A 162 -18.34 -8.87 20.10
CA ALA A 162 -19.49 -8.81 19.20
C ALA A 162 -19.05 -8.80 17.72
N LEU A 163 -18.03 -8.02 17.39
CA LEU A 163 -17.50 -7.92 16.01
C LEU A 163 -16.91 -9.25 15.52
N PHE A 164 -16.13 -9.93 16.36
CA PHE A 164 -15.60 -11.27 16.01
C PHE A 164 -16.73 -12.29 15.83
N ALA A 165 -17.76 -12.27 16.68
CA ALA A 165 -18.90 -13.17 16.55
C ALA A 165 -19.67 -12.91 15.22
N ALA A 166 -19.82 -11.65 14.82
CA ALA A 166 -20.46 -11.29 13.57
C ALA A 166 -19.60 -11.65 12.34
N ALA A 167 -18.28 -11.47 12.42
CA ALA A 167 -17.36 -11.75 11.33
C ALA A 167 -17.15 -13.24 11.06
N PHE A 168 -17.28 -14.09 12.10
CA PHE A 168 -17.07 -15.53 12.04
C PHE A 168 -18.27 -16.31 12.62
N PRO A 169 -19.47 -16.16 12.00
CA PRO A 169 -20.66 -16.85 12.48
C PRO A 169 -20.48 -18.37 12.32
N GLY A 170 -20.87 -19.12 13.33
CA GLY A 170 -20.73 -20.57 13.34
C GLY A 170 -19.45 -21.08 14.00
N GLU A 171 -18.45 -20.25 14.27
CA GLU A 171 -17.32 -20.63 15.10
C GLU A 171 -17.68 -20.55 16.58
N ARG A 172 -17.44 -21.63 17.35
CA ARG A 172 -17.71 -21.67 18.80
C ARG A 172 -16.87 -20.64 19.56
N ASN A 173 -15.65 -20.40 19.10
CA ASN A 173 -14.72 -19.44 19.67
C ASN A 173 -14.12 -18.56 18.56
N PRO A 174 -14.85 -17.55 18.08
CA PRO A 174 -14.40 -16.74 16.94
C PRO A 174 -13.24 -15.79 17.27
N LEU A 175 -13.03 -15.46 18.55
CA LEU A 175 -12.01 -14.49 18.99
C LEU A 175 -10.66 -15.20 19.14
N THR A 176 -10.02 -15.49 18.00
CA THR A 176 -8.71 -16.15 17.88
C THR A 176 -7.70 -15.27 17.15
N TYR A 177 -6.41 -15.54 17.36
CA TYR A 177 -5.32 -14.80 16.69
C TYR A 177 -5.33 -15.03 15.18
N GLU A 178 -5.70 -16.23 14.74
CA GLU A 178 -5.88 -16.55 13.33
C GLU A 178 -7.00 -15.72 12.70
N ASN A 179 -8.16 -15.64 13.35
CA ASN A 179 -9.28 -14.82 12.87
C ASN A 179 -8.98 -13.32 12.88
N LEU A 180 -8.09 -12.84 13.76
CA LEU A 180 -7.57 -11.48 13.70
C LEU A 180 -6.86 -11.25 12.36
N GLY A 181 -5.96 -12.14 11.96
CA GLY A 181 -5.28 -12.05 10.66
C GLY A 181 -6.26 -12.15 9.49
N ARG A 182 -7.23 -13.08 9.57
CA ARG A 182 -8.28 -13.24 8.53
C ARG A 182 -9.14 -11.98 8.36
N ALA A 183 -9.46 -11.30 9.45
CA ALA A 183 -10.23 -10.06 9.38
C ALA A 183 -9.40 -8.92 8.77
N ILE A 184 -8.13 -8.74 9.20
CA ILE A 184 -7.24 -7.73 8.61
C ILE A 184 -7.04 -8.03 7.11
N GLY A 185 -6.75 -9.28 6.76
CA GLY A 185 -6.59 -9.67 5.36
C GLY A 185 -7.85 -9.44 4.51
N ALA A 186 -9.05 -9.65 5.07
CA ALA A 186 -10.30 -9.33 4.37
C ALA A 186 -10.46 -7.82 4.12
N PHE A 187 -9.97 -6.98 5.00
CA PHE A 187 -9.95 -5.52 4.79
C PHE A 187 -8.92 -5.09 3.74
N GLU A 188 -7.78 -5.74 3.65
CA GLU A 188 -6.71 -5.43 2.68
C GLU A 188 -7.01 -5.97 1.27
N ARG A 189 -7.97 -6.88 1.11
CA ARG A 189 -8.42 -7.44 -0.18
C ARG A 189 -9.35 -6.51 -0.93
#